data_3c16bb5a4841954b646aa03a75cf5601
#
_entry.id   3c16bb5a4841954b646aa03a75cf5601
#
_cell.length_a   1.000
_cell.length_b   1.000
_cell.length_c   1.000
_cell.angle_alpha   90.00
_cell.angle_beta   90.00
_cell.angle_gamma   90.00
#
_symmetry.space_group_name_H-M   'P 1'
#
loop_
_entity.id
_entity.type
_entity.pdbx_description
1 polymer ?
#
loop_
_entity_poly.entity_id
_entity_poly.type
_entity_poly.pdbx_seq_one_letter_code
_entity_poly.pdbx_strand_id
1 'polypeptide(L)'
;KRRLKNLILNVVKNPFNMIVLISLIILFCLIIIPLLTMIATTFTAGQAELRRIGDGAQVGDFTLYYWQYMLASNMSKAVLWEPLRNSLIIGVFVVIISVPLGSVLAWLMVRTDIPGKKILSMLVIIPYMIPSWTKALSWLAVFRNSTSGANGFLAGLGLPIPDWLAYGPIAIILCMSMHYYAFSYIMVSGSLRSINSELEEMGEIQGASKPQILRYITLPLILPSILSAVIMTISKSIGTYGVAA
;
A
#
# COMPACT_ATOMS: atom_id res chain seq x y z
N LYS A 1 -26.23 22.92 28.16
CA LYS A 1 -27.45 22.10 27.96
C LYS A 1 -28.34 22.60 26.80
N ARG A 2 -28.69 23.92 26.68
CA ARG A 2 -29.49 24.45 25.56
C ARG A 2 -28.83 24.29 24.17
N ARG A 3 -27.52 24.50 24.03
CA ARG A 3 -26.80 24.30 22.74
C ARG A 3 -26.82 22.85 22.25
N LEU A 4 -26.64 21.88 23.16
CA LEU A 4 -26.71 20.46 22.82
C LEU A 4 -28.13 20.04 22.37
N LYS A 5 -29.15 20.53 23.08
CA LYS A 5 -30.56 20.26 22.73
C LYS A 5 -30.92 20.83 21.36
N ASN A 6 -30.46 22.04 21.03
CA ASN A 6 -30.67 22.65 19.71
C ASN A 6 -29.92 21.93 18.58
N LEU A 7 -28.70 21.43 18.84
CA LEU A 7 -27.96 20.58 17.89
C LEU A 7 -28.70 19.27 17.61
N ILE A 8 -29.15 18.57 18.66
CA ILE A 8 -29.92 17.33 18.52
C ILE A 8 -31.23 17.57 17.77
N LEU A 9 -31.96 18.65 18.09
CA LEU A 9 -33.19 19.00 17.40
C LEU A 9 -32.99 19.32 15.92
N ASN A 10 -31.90 20.00 15.56
CA ASN A 10 -31.56 20.29 14.17
C ASN A 10 -31.14 19.06 13.38
N VAL A 11 -30.46 18.09 14.03
CA VAL A 11 -30.11 16.81 13.41
C VAL A 11 -31.37 15.98 13.14
N VAL A 12 -32.30 15.91 14.12
CA VAL A 12 -33.53 15.09 14.00
C VAL A 12 -34.57 15.69 13.03
N LYS A 13 -34.60 17.02 12.87
CA LYS A 13 -35.55 17.69 11.97
C LYS A 13 -35.21 17.60 10.49
N ASN A 14 -33.91 17.36 10.15
CA ASN A 14 -33.48 17.24 8.77
C ASN A 14 -33.36 15.76 8.40
N PRO A 15 -34.13 15.23 7.43
CA PRO A 15 -34.09 13.83 7.05
C PRO A 15 -32.70 13.37 6.55
N PHE A 16 -31.94 14.26 5.91
CA PHE A 16 -30.57 13.98 5.49
C PHE A 16 -29.65 13.72 6.70
N ASN A 17 -29.74 14.56 7.73
CA ASN A 17 -28.93 14.40 8.94
C ASN A 17 -29.32 13.13 9.72
N MET A 18 -30.58 12.73 9.69
CA MET A 18 -31.05 11.45 10.26
C MET A 18 -30.42 10.27 9.53
N ILE A 19 -30.41 10.27 8.20
CA ILE A 19 -29.80 9.20 7.40
C ILE A 19 -28.29 9.12 7.73
N VAL A 20 -27.59 10.25 7.76
CA VAL A 20 -26.17 10.31 8.11
C VAL A 20 -25.93 9.77 9.52
N LEU A 21 -26.73 10.16 10.51
CA LEU A 21 -26.59 9.68 11.89
C LEU A 21 -26.80 8.17 11.99
N ILE A 22 -27.86 7.65 11.36
CA ILE A 22 -28.16 6.21 11.33
C ILE A 22 -27.01 5.46 10.66
N SER A 23 -26.52 5.94 9.51
CA SER A 23 -25.38 5.33 8.80
C SER A 23 -24.12 5.32 9.66
N LEU A 24 -23.81 6.41 10.36
CA LEU A 24 -22.67 6.48 11.28
C LEU A 24 -22.80 5.50 12.45
N ILE A 25 -23.99 5.35 13.03
CA ILE A 25 -24.25 4.38 14.11
C ILE A 25 -24.05 2.95 13.58
N ILE A 26 -24.61 2.63 12.42
CA ILE A 26 -24.46 1.31 11.80
C ILE A 26 -22.98 1.03 11.53
N LEU A 27 -22.24 1.96 10.91
CA LEU A 27 -20.81 1.80 10.64
C LEU A 27 -20.00 1.67 11.93
N PHE A 28 -20.33 2.46 12.96
CA PHE A 28 -19.70 2.35 14.27
C PHE A 28 -19.89 0.95 14.87
N CYS A 29 -21.12 0.45 14.89
CA CYS A 29 -21.42 -0.89 15.39
C CYS A 29 -20.73 -1.98 14.58
N LEU A 30 -20.72 -1.89 13.24
CA LEU A 30 -20.12 -2.90 12.37
C LEU A 30 -18.60 -2.90 12.38
N ILE A 31 -17.96 -1.79 12.67
CA ILE A 31 -16.50 -1.66 12.63
C ILE A 31 -15.91 -1.67 14.04
N ILE A 32 -16.41 -0.80 14.92
CA ILE A 32 -15.79 -0.59 16.23
C ILE A 32 -16.05 -1.75 17.18
N ILE A 33 -17.27 -2.30 17.22
CA ILE A 33 -17.57 -3.43 18.12
C ILE A 33 -16.70 -4.65 17.81
N PRO A 34 -16.59 -5.14 16.55
CA PRO A 34 -15.70 -6.26 16.24
C PRO A 34 -14.23 -5.95 16.52
N LEU A 35 -13.75 -4.72 16.29
CA LEU A 35 -12.39 -4.33 16.63
C LEU A 35 -12.14 -4.36 18.13
N LEU A 36 -13.05 -3.82 18.93
CA LEU A 36 -12.94 -3.87 20.40
C LEU A 36 -12.99 -5.30 20.94
N THR A 37 -13.89 -6.13 20.40
CA THR A 37 -13.94 -7.55 20.80
C THR A 37 -12.66 -8.28 20.42
N MET A 38 -12.12 -8.04 19.22
CA MET A 38 -10.85 -8.62 18.79
C MET A 38 -9.68 -8.18 19.71
N ILE A 39 -9.61 -6.91 20.07
CA ILE A 39 -8.60 -6.41 21.02
C ILE A 39 -8.82 -7.04 22.41
N ALA A 40 -10.05 -7.05 22.92
CA ALA A 40 -10.36 -7.61 24.23
C ALA A 40 -9.98 -9.11 24.33
N THR A 41 -10.22 -9.89 23.27
CA THR A 41 -9.86 -11.32 23.25
C THR A 41 -8.35 -11.54 23.29
N THR A 42 -7.51 -10.57 22.94
CA THR A 42 -6.05 -10.70 23.10
C THR A 42 -5.59 -10.61 24.57
N PHE A 43 -6.46 -10.11 25.45
CA PHE A 43 -6.20 -9.97 26.89
C PHE A 43 -7.04 -10.92 27.75
N THR A 44 -7.83 -11.81 27.15
CA THR A 44 -8.69 -12.76 27.88
C THR A 44 -8.30 -14.19 27.57
N ALA A 45 -8.22 -15.04 28.61
CA ALA A 45 -7.85 -16.44 28.48
C ALA A 45 -8.88 -17.22 27.65
N GLY A 46 -8.45 -17.83 26.55
CA GLY A 46 -9.23 -18.72 25.72
C GLY A 46 -9.21 -20.16 26.25
N GLN A 47 -10.21 -20.97 25.89
CA GLN A 47 -10.35 -22.34 26.35
C GLN A 47 -9.18 -23.24 25.91
N ALA A 48 -8.61 -23.00 24.73
CA ALA A 48 -7.52 -23.82 24.18
C ALA A 48 -6.18 -23.62 24.92
N GLU A 49 -5.96 -22.45 25.52
CA GLU A 49 -4.69 -22.05 26.13
C GLU A 49 -4.67 -22.15 27.65
N LEU A 50 -5.79 -22.49 28.32
CA LEU A 50 -5.87 -22.57 29.78
C LEU A 50 -4.73 -23.39 30.39
N ARG A 51 -4.41 -24.56 29.80
CA ARG A 51 -3.31 -25.44 30.27
C ARG A 51 -1.92 -24.80 30.14
N ARG A 52 -1.77 -23.78 29.29
CA ARG A 52 -0.50 -23.09 29.06
C ARG A 52 -0.37 -21.81 29.87
N ILE A 53 -1.49 -21.23 30.28
CA ILE A 53 -1.53 -20.01 31.11
C ILE A 53 -1.21 -20.29 32.54
N GLY A 54 -1.67 -21.43 33.08
CA GLY A 54 -1.36 -21.88 34.44
C GLY A 54 -2.51 -22.65 35.12
N ASP A 55 -2.19 -23.39 36.17
CA ASP A 55 -3.18 -24.13 36.94
C ASP A 55 -4.12 -23.15 37.67
N GLY A 56 -5.43 -23.29 37.42
CA GLY A 56 -6.47 -22.46 38.05
C GLY A 56 -6.98 -21.30 37.16
N ALA A 57 -6.41 -21.06 35.99
CA ALA A 57 -6.95 -20.07 35.06
C ALA A 57 -8.31 -20.50 34.52
N GLN A 58 -9.25 -19.54 34.42
CA GLN A 58 -10.58 -19.75 33.88
C GLN A 58 -10.74 -19.00 32.56
N VAL A 59 -11.68 -19.46 31.71
CA VAL A 59 -12.02 -18.77 30.46
C VAL A 59 -12.52 -17.37 30.77
N GLY A 60 -11.92 -16.37 30.13
CA GLY A 60 -12.26 -14.97 30.34
C GLY A 60 -11.37 -14.22 31.32
N ASP A 61 -10.48 -14.92 32.08
CA ASP A 61 -9.52 -14.24 32.94
C ASP A 61 -8.57 -13.35 32.15
N PHE A 62 -8.15 -12.25 32.77
CA PHE A 62 -7.18 -11.34 32.16
C PHE A 62 -5.80 -12.03 32.05
N THR A 63 -5.22 -11.98 30.84
CA THR A 63 -3.91 -12.58 30.57
C THR A 63 -3.11 -11.77 29.57
N LEU A 64 -1.79 -11.76 29.72
CA LEU A 64 -0.83 -11.27 28.74
C LEU A 64 -0.14 -12.42 27.98
N TYR A 65 -0.60 -13.64 28.15
CA TYR A 65 0.01 -14.84 27.57
C TYR A 65 0.20 -14.71 26.06
N TYR A 66 -0.81 -14.26 25.32
CA TYR A 66 -0.73 -14.13 23.86
C TYR A 66 0.34 -13.13 23.41
N TRP A 67 0.46 -12.01 24.13
CA TRP A 67 1.46 -10.99 23.84
C TRP A 67 2.88 -11.48 24.16
N GLN A 68 3.07 -12.15 25.30
CA GLN A 68 4.35 -12.76 25.66
C GLN A 68 4.73 -13.87 24.69
N TYR A 69 3.77 -14.73 24.31
CA TYR A 69 3.99 -15.79 23.35
C TYR A 69 4.36 -15.23 21.97
N MET A 70 3.67 -14.20 21.49
CA MET A 70 3.91 -13.59 20.18
C MET A 70 5.22 -12.80 20.13
N LEU A 71 5.63 -12.14 21.23
CA LEU A 71 6.79 -11.25 21.24
C LEU A 71 8.09 -11.94 21.71
N ALA A 72 8.00 -12.89 22.64
CA ALA A 72 9.15 -13.42 23.36
C ALA A 72 9.30 -14.95 23.33
N SER A 73 8.41 -15.70 22.67
CA SER A 73 8.54 -17.16 22.56
C SER A 73 9.60 -17.54 21.52
N ASN A 74 10.05 -18.80 21.57
CA ASN A 74 10.96 -19.35 20.57
C ASN A 74 10.37 -19.31 19.14
N MET A 75 9.03 -19.31 19.02
CA MET A 75 8.34 -19.19 17.71
C MET A 75 8.21 -17.74 17.22
N SER A 76 8.36 -16.75 18.11
CA SER A 76 8.22 -15.32 17.75
C SER A 76 9.14 -14.91 16.61
N LYS A 77 10.34 -15.49 16.57
CA LYS A 77 11.31 -15.20 15.52
C LYS A 77 10.78 -15.59 14.14
N ALA A 78 10.25 -16.80 13.99
CA ALA A 78 9.77 -17.31 12.71
C ALA A 78 8.39 -16.76 12.32
N VAL A 79 7.50 -16.49 13.29
CA VAL A 79 6.11 -16.09 13.01
C VAL A 79 5.92 -14.58 12.93
N LEU A 80 6.74 -13.81 13.67
CA LEU A 80 6.59 -12.35 13.73
C LEU A 80 7.81 -11.61 13.17
N TRP A 81 9.00 -11.83 13.78
CA TRP A 81 10.16 -10.98 13.53
C TRP A 81 10.77 -11.15 12.11
N GLU A 82 10.91 -12.39 11.64
CA GLU A 82 11.41 -12.65 10.28
C GLU A 82 10.44 -12.19 9.21
N PRO A 83 9.12 -12.50 9.25
CA PRO A 83 8.16 -11.96 8.29
C PRO A 83 8.10 -10.43 8.31
N LEU A 84 8.12 -9.81 9.51
CA LEU A 84 8.10 -8.35 9.64
C LEU A 84 9.32 -7.72 8.99
N ARG A 85 10.52 -8.25 9.29
CA ARG A 85 11.78 -7.79 8.68
C ARG A 85 11.73 -7.93 7.16
N ASN A 86 11.29 -9.08 6.66
CA ASN A 86 11.22 -9.33 5.22
C ASN A 86 10.21 -8.40 4.55
N SER A 87 9.05 -8.19 5.15
CA SER A 87 8.04 -7.25 4.63
C SER A 87 8.56 -5.81 4.59
N LEU A 88 9.31 -5.37 5.61
CA LEU A 88 9.93 -4.05 5.62
C LEU A 88 10.98 -3.91 4.53
N ILE A 89 11.85 -4.90 4.36
CA ILE A 89 12.89 -4.89 3.33
C ILE A 89 12.23 -4.84 1.93
N ILE A 90 11.28 -5.73 1.67
CA ILE A 90 10.54 -5.74 0.40
C ILE A 90 9.85 -4.39 0.18
N GLY A 91 9.16 -3.84 1.19
CA GLY A 91 8.48 -2.55 1.10
C GLY A 91 9.41 -1.41 0.73
N VAL A 92 10.60 -1.35 1.32
CA VAL A 92 11.63 -0.34 1.00
C VAL A 92 12.10 -0.46 -0.45
N PHE A 93 12.42 -1.68 -0.92
CA PHE A 93 12.85 -1.87 -2.30
C PHE A 93 11.74 -1.60 -3.31
N VAL A 94 10.49 -1.94 -3.00
CA VAL A 94 9.33 -1.58 -3.81
C VAL A 94 9.23 -0.07 -3.97
N VAL A 95 9.41 0.70 -2.89
CA VAL A 95 9.38 2.18 -2.95
C VAL A 95 10.53 2.72 -3.80
N ILE A 96 11.75 2.22 -3.61
CA ILE A 96 12.94 2.65 -4.36
C ILE A 96 12.73 2.48 -5.88
N ILE A 97 11.97 1.48 -6.30
CA ILE A 97 11.70 1.24 -7.73
C ILE A 97 10.42 1.97 -8.18
N SER A 98 9.31 1.80 -7.47
CA SER A 98 7.99 2.26 -7.91
C SER A 98 7.84 3.78 -7.87
N VAL A 99 8.37 4.45 -6.83
CA VAL A 99 8.16 5.90 -6.68
C VAL A 99 8.96 6.69 -7.73
N PRO A 100 10.25 6.45 -7.97
CA PRO A 100 10.96 7.10 -9.06
C PRO A 100 10.36 6.78 -10.43
N LEU A 101 10.01 5.52 -10.71
CA LEU A 101 9.40 5.12 -11.97
C LEU A 101 8.08 5.87 -12.22
N GLY A 102 7.17 5.89 -11.24
CA GLY A 102 5.91 6.62 -11.32
C GLY A 102 6.11 8.13 -11.46
N SER A 103 7.08 8.70 -10.72
CA SER A 103 7.40 10.13 -10.78
C SER A 103 7.97 10.56 -12.13
N VAL A 104 8.88 9.77 -12.70
CA VAL A 104 9.43 10.02 -14.05
C VAL A 104 8.34 9.93 -15.10
N LEU A 105 7.48 8.90 -15.04
CA LEU A 105 6.34 8.79 -15.97
C LEU A 105 5.38 9.96 -15.81
N ALA A 106 5.11 10.41 -14.58
CA ALA A 106 4.26 11.56 -14.32
C ALA A 106 4.85 12.85 -14.94
N TRP A 107 6.15 13.07 -14.75
CA TRP A 107 6.84 14.20 -15.33
C TRP A 107 6.79 14.17 -16.87
N LEU A 108 7.09 13.02 -17.49
CA LEU A 108 7.02 12.83 -18.92
C LEU A 108 5.62 13.13 -19.47
N MET A 109 4.56 12.62 -18.84
CA MET A 109 3.19 12.81 -19.32
C MET A 109 2.64 14.23 -19.07
N VAL A 110 3.15 14.96 -18.08
CA VAL A 110 2.64 16.29 -17.74
C VAL A 110 3.48 17.41 -18.36
N ARG A 111 4.81 17.27 -18.40
CA ARG A 111 5.76 18.33 -18.78
C ARG A 111 6.39 18.16 -20.15
N THR A 112 6.04 17.11 -20.89
CA THR A 112 6.55 16.92 -22.25
C THR A 112 5.41 16.76 -23.25
N ASP A 113 5.69 17.02 -24.54
CA ASP A 113 4.74 16.91 -25.63
C ASP A 113 4.88 15.59 -26.39
N ILE A 114 4.79 14.47 -25.64
CA ILE A 114 4.84 13.14 -26.24
C ILE A 114 3.58 12.90 -27.07
N PRO A 115 3.72 12.47 -28.34
CA PRO A 115 2.57 12.12 -29.16
C PRO A 115 1.77 10.97 -28.52
N GLY A 116 0.44 11.08 -28.53
CA GLY A 116 -0.42 10.06 -27.92
C GLY A 116 -0.47 10.06 -26.39
N LYS A 117 0.00 11.11 -25.70
CA LYS A 117 0.07 11.19 -24.23
C LYS A 117 -1.24 10.87 -23.51
N LYS A 118 -2.42 11.13 -24.11
CA LYS A 118 -3.72 10.73 -23.53
C LYS A 118 -3.84 9.21 -23.39
N ILE A 119 -3.53 8.48 -24.46
CA ILE A 119 -3.59 7.01 -24.47
C ILE A 119 -2.51 6.43 -23.55
N LEU A 120 -1.29 6.95 -23.64
CA LEU A 120 -0.18 6.52 -22.78
C LEU A 120 -0.49 6.74 -21.28
N SER A 121 -1.07 7.89 -20.91
CA SER A 121 -1.49 8.16 -19.53
C SER A 121 -2.52 7.15 -19.02
N MET A 122 -3.47 6.72 -19.87
CA MET A 122 -4.43 5.67 -19.52
C MET A 122 -3.73 4.31 -19.36
N LEU A 123 -2.85 3.95 -20.30
CA LEU A 123 -2.10 2.69 -20.25
C LEU A 123 -1.22 2.57 -18.99
N VAL A 124 -0.63 3.68 -18.55
CA VAL A 124 0.18 3.72 -17.30
C VAL A 124 -0.66 3.39 -16.05
N ILE A 125 -1.95 3.72 -16.04
CA ILE A 125 -2.84 3.49 -14.89
C ILE A 125 -3.44 2.08 -14.90
N ILE A 126 -3.63 1.46 -16.07
CA ILE A 126 -4.27 0.13 -16.21
C ILE A 126 -3.67 -0.92 -15.25
N PRO A 127 -2.35 -1.06 -15.11
CA PRO A 127 -1.78 -2.04 -14.20
C PRO A 127 -2.23 -1.90 -12.74
N TYR A 128 -2.57 -0.70 -12.30
CA TYR A 128 -3.08 -0.49 -10.93
C TYR A 128 -4.50 -1.02 -10.74
N MET A 129 -5.32 -1.02 -11.79
CA MET A 129 -6.70 -1.50 -11.74
C MET A 129 -6.81 -3.02 -11.61
N ILE A 130 -5.76 -3.75 -12.00
CA ILE A 130 -5.72 -5.22 -11.90
C ILE A 130 -5.38 -5.61 -10.44
N PRO A 131 -6.13 -6.53 -9.81
CA PRO A 131 -5.82 -7.03 -8.47
C PRO A 131 -4.37 -7.54 -8.35
N SER A 132 -3.73 -7.31 -7.20
CA SER A 132 -2.33 -7.66 -7.00
C SER A 132 -2.05 -9.16 -7.15
N TRP A 133 -2.95 -10.01 -6.64
CA TRP A 133 -2.83 -11.47 -6.76
C TRP A 133 -2.90 -11.97 -8.21
N THR A 134 -3.73 -11.35 -9.05
CA THR A 134 -3.81 -11.68 -10.50
C THR A 134 -2.48 -11.40 -11.19
N LYS A 135 -1.78 -10.33 -10.79
CA LYS A 135 -0.45 -10.03 -11.34
C LYS A 135 0.60 -11.04 -10.91
N ALA A 136 0.55 -11.50 -9.66
CA ALA A 136 1.43 -12.56 -9.20
C ALA A 136 1.23 -13.84 -10.02
N LEU A 137 -0.02 -14.23 -10.27
CA LEU A 137 -0.32 -15.36 -11.14
C LEU A 137 0.14 -15.13 -12.58
N SER A 138 -0.05 -13.93 -13.11
CA SER A 138 0.43 -13.57 -14.46
C SER A 138 1.96 -13.56 -14.53
N TRP A 139 2.63 -13.12 -13.48
CA TRP A 139 4.09 -13.19 -13.36
C TRP A 139 4.56 -14.63 -13.43
N LEU A 140 3.97 -15.51 -12.64
CA LEU A 140 4.27 -16.93 -12.67
C LEU A 140 3.93 -17.56 -14.02
N ALA A 141 2.81 -17.20 -14.65
CA ALA A 141 2.46 -17.71 -15.98
C ALA A 141 3.52 -17.38 -17.05
N VAL A 142 4.23 -16.27 -16.89
CA VAL A 142 5.28 -15.82 -17.83
C VAL A 142 6.66 -16.37 -17.44
N PHE A 143 7.06 -16.19 -16.17
CA PHE A 143 8.43 -16.39 -15.69
C PHE A 143 8.67 -17.71 -14.95
N ARG A 144 7.64 -18.53 -14.72
CA ARG A 144 7.81 -19.83 -14.07
C ARG A 144 8.82 -20.68 -14.85
N ASN A 145 9.75 -21.32 -14.13
CA ASN A 145 10.71 -22.23 -14.70
C ASN A 145 10.43 -23.70 -14.29
N SER A 146 11.22 -24.65 -14.80
CA SER A 146 11.07 -26.08 -14.56
C SER A 146 11.25 -26.52 -13.10
N THR A 147 11.81 -25.70 -12.24
CA THR A 147 12.07 -26.02 -10.83
C THR A 147 10.77 -26.36 -10.06
N SER A 148 9.63 -25.80 -10.47
CA SER A 148 8.32 -26.09 -9.87
C SER A 148 7.46 -27.07 -10.66
N GLY A 149 8.04 -27.83 -11.59
CA GLY A 149 7.35 -28.91 -12.30
C GLY A 149 6.49 -28.49 -13.51
N ALA A 150 6.34 -27.18 -13.78
CA ALA A 150 5.62 -26.69 -14.96
C ALA A 150 6.28 -25.41 -15.50
N ASN A 151 6.52 -25.36 -16.80
CA ASN A 151 7.13 -24.21 -17.46
C ASN A 151 6.12 -23.07 -17.66
N GLY A 152 6.53 -21.84 -17.39
CA GLY A 152 5.82 -20.65 -17.84
C GLY A 152 6.04 -20.39 -19.33
N PHE A 153 5.43 -19.33 -19.83
CA PHE A 153 5.45 -18.99 -21.25
C PHE A 153 6.88 -18.85 -21.81
N LEU A 154 7.76 -18.12 -21.14
CA LEU A 154 9.12 -17.91 -21.63
C LEU A 154 9.99 -19.17 -21.53
N ALA A 155 9.88 -19.95 -20.46
CA ALA A 155 10.57 -21.21 -20.33
C ALA A 155 10.06 -22.25 -21.35
N GLY A 156 8.77 -22.21 -21.69
CA GLY A 156 8.18 -23.00 -22.77
C GLY A 156 8.72 -22.68 -24.17
N LEU A 157 9.22 -21.46 -24.37
CA LEU A 157 9.92 -21.02 -25.58
C LEU A 157 11.41 -21.40 -25.59
N GLY A 158 11.88 -22.10 -24.56
CA GLY A 158 13.30 -22.51 -24.44
C GLY A 158 14.21 -21.44 -23.85
N LEU A 159 13.66 -20.34 -23.30
CA LEU A 159 14.47 -19.31 -22.66
C LEU A 159 14.85 -19.73 -21.23
N PRO A 160 16.13 -19.62 -20.83
CA PRO A 160 16.55 -19.94 -19.47
C PRO A 160 16.04 -18.85 -18.51
N ILE A 161 15.10 -19.19 -17.64
CA ILE A 161 14.57 -18.28 -16.61
C ILE A 161 15.24 -18.60 -15.28
N PRO A 162 16.00 -17.66 -14.71
CA PRO A 162 16.67 -17.86 -13.41
C PRO A 162 15.64 -17.88 -12.27
N ASP A 163 15.91 -18.67 -11.22
CA ASP A 163 15.01 -18.84 -10.06
C ASP A 163 14.68 -17.52 -9.37
N TRP A 164 15.63 -16.61 -9.25
CA TRP A 164 15.41 -15.32 -8.60
C TRP A 164 14.42 -14.41 -9.34
N LEU A 165 14.22 -14.63 -10.64
CA LEU A 165 13.21 -13.89 -11.43
C LEU A 165 11.85 -14.57 -11.35
N ALA A 166 11.82 -15.90 -11.26
CA ALA A 166 10.60 -16.68 -11.16
C ALA A 166 9.98 -16.60 -9.74
N TYR A 167 10.82 -16.72 -8.72
CA TYR A 167 10.39 -16.88 -7.31
C TYR A 167 11.22 -16.03 -6.36
N GLY A 168 10.68 -15.87 -5.15
CA GLY A 168 11.37 -15.25 -4.03
C GLY A 168 11.28 -13.73 -3.96
N PRO A 169 12.09 -13.10 -3.10
CA PRO A 169 11.94 -11.68 -2.75
C PRO A 169 12.09 -10.73 -3.95
N ILE A 170 12.99 -11.04 -4.89
CA ILE A 170 13.23 -10.17 -6.06
C ILE A 170 12.01 -10.20 -6.99
N ALA A 171 11.46 -11.37 -7.27
CA ALA A 171 10.25 -11.51 -8.08
C ALA A 171 9.07 -10.75 -7.45
N ILE A 172 8.91 -10.85 -6.11
CA ILE A 172 7.89 -10.11 -5.35
C ILE A 172 8.12 -8.60 -5.48
N ILE A 173 9.34 -8.12 -5.27
CA ILE A 173 9.68 -6.70 -5.38
C ILE A 173 9.34 -6.16 -6.78
N LEU A 174 9.73 -6.87 -7.84
CA LEU A 174 9.47 -6.45 -9.22
C LEU A 174 7.96 -6.44 -9.52
N CYS A 175 7.25 -7.50 -9.17
CA CYS A 175 5.81 -7.60 -9.38
C CYS A 175 5.05 -6.49 -8.63
N MET A 176 5.40 -6.25 -7.35
CA MET A 176 4.79 -5.19 -6.54
C MET A 176 5.17 -3.79 -7.05
N SER A 177 6.41 -3.59 -7.50
CA SER A 177 6.82 -2.31 -8.07
C SER A 177 6.05 -1.97 -9.34
N MET A 178 5.79 -2.97 -10.18
CA MET A 178 4.91 -2.85 -11.36
C MET A 178 3.43 -2.65 -11.01
N HIS A 179 3.03 -2.85 -9.76
CA HIS A 179 1.70 -2.50 -9.29
C HIS A 179 1.66 -1.07 -8.76
N TYR A 180 2.62 -0.69 -7.91
CA TYR A 180 2.55 0.57 -7.16
C TYR A 180 3.11 1.78 -7.89
N TYR A 181 3.88 1.63 -8.99
CA TYR A 181 4.35 2.80 -9.76
C TYR A 181 3.19 3.63 -10.31
N ALA A 182 2.08 3.00 -10.70
CA ALA A 182 0.92 3.71 -11.22
C ALA A 182 0.24 4.57 -10.14
N PHE A 183 0.29 4.13 -8.88
CA PHE A 183 -0.18 4.94 -7.76
C PHE A 183 0.69 6.19 -7.56
N SER A 184 2.01 6.03 -7.57
CA SER A 184 2.95 7.16 -7.51
C SER A 184 2.77 8.10 -8.70
N TYR A 185 2.55 7.55 -9.90
CA TYR A 185 2.21 8.31 -11.10
C TYR A 185 0.96 9.20 -10.90
N ILE A 186 -0.12 8.65 -10.36
CA ILE A 186 -1.37 9.41 -10.12
C ILE A 186 -1.12 10.57 -9.16
N MET A 187 -0.45 10.32 -8.03
CA MET A 187 -0.20 11.35 -7.03
C MET A 187 0.69 12.47 -7.54
N VAL A 188 1.81 12.11 -8.17
CA VAL A 188 2.78 13.08 -8.68
C VAL A 188 2.24 13.83 -9.90
N SER A 189 1.52 13.16 -10.81
CA SER A 189 0.92 13.84 -11.95
C SER A 189 -0.17 14.84 -11.54
N GLY A 190 -0.95 14.52 -10.50
CA GLY A 190 -1.91 15.45 -9.92
C GLY A 190 -1.24 16.71 -9.38
N SER A 191 -0.15 16.54 -8.64
CA SER A 191 0.65 17.65 -8.12
C SER A 191 1.29 18.48 -9.22
N LEU A 192 1.92 17.85 -10.21
CA LEU A 192 2.53 18.55 -11.34
C LEU A 192 1.53 19.38 -12.14
N ARG A 193 0.29 18.91 -12.29
CA ARG A 193 -0.78 19.66 -12.98
C ARG A 193 -1.27 20.86 -12.19
N SER A 194 -1.14 20.85 -10.86
CA SER A 194 -1.55 21.96 -9.99
C SER A 194 -0.51 23.07 -9.90
N ILE A 195 0.74 22.80 -10.30
CA ILE A 195 1.80 23.81 -10.35
C ILE A 195 1.66 24.64 -11.61
N ASN A 196 1.64 25.98 -11.44
CA ASN A 196 1.63 26.91 -12.54
C ASN A 196 2.95 26.84 -13.33
N SER A 197 2.88 26.56 -14.63
CA SER A 197 4.04 26.47 -15.52
C SER A 197 4.83 27.79 -15.60
N GLU A 198 4.19 28.92 -15.31
CA GLU A 198 4.85 30.24 -15.30
C GLU A 198 6.08 30.27 -14.37
N LEU A 199 6.07 29.51 -13.25
CA LEU A 199 7.23 29.43 -12.35
C LEU A 199 8.45 28.80 -13.04
N GLU A 200 8.22 27.80 -13.88
CA GLU A 200 9.27 27.13 -14.65
C GLU A 200 9.76 28.03 -15.80
N GLU A 201 8.83 28.70 -16.49
CA GLU A 201 9.12 29.67 -17.55
C GLU A 201 9.91 30.89 -17.04
N MET A 202 9.55 31.42 -15.88
CA MET A 202 10.33 32.49 -15.23
C MET A 202 11.75 32.05 -14.90
N GLY A 203 11.95 30.79 -14.50
CA GLY A 203 13.28 30.21 -14.30
C GLY A 203 14.08 30.17 -15.61
N GLU A 204 13.46 29.80 -16.73
CA GLU A 204 14.10 29.80 -18.05
C GLU A 204 14.47 31.22 -18.50
N ILE A 205 13.60 32.20 -18.31
CA ILE A 205 13.86 33.62 -18.63
C ILE A 205 15.05 34.16 -17.83
N GLN A 206 15.24 33.70 -16.59
CA GLN A 206 16.42 34.06 -15.75
C GLN A 206 17.67 33.28 -16.12
N GLY A 207 17.66 32.44 -17.15
CA GLY A 207 18.80 31.70 -17.64
C GLY A 207 19.08 30.38 -16.92
N ALA A 208 18.14 29.88 -16.09
CA ALA A 208 18.27 28.58 -15.46
C ALA A 208 18.14 27.44 -16.47
N SER A 209 19.03 26.47 -16.41
CA SER A 209 18.94 25.27 -17.25
C SER A 209 17.79 24.36 -16.79
N LYS A 210 17.26 23.51 -17.68
CA LYS A 210 16.18 22.56 -17.36
C LYS A 210 16.46 21.67 -16.13
N PRO A 211 17.69 21.14 -15.91
CA PRO A 211 17.99 20.41 -14.68
C PRO A 211 17.95 21.29 -13.41
N GLN A 212 18.32 22.57 -13.53
CA GLN A 212 18.23 23.52 -12.41
C GLN A 212 16.77 23.81 -12.06
N ILE A 213 15.92 24.05 -13.05
CA ILE A 213 14.48 24.25 -12.86
C ILE A 213 13.87 23.01 -12.19
N LEU A 214 14.17 21.81 -12.70
CA LEU A 214 13.68 20.57 -12.12
C LEU A 214 14.11 20.42 -10.66
N ARG A 215 15.39 20.70 -10.33
CA ARG A 215 15.95 20.50 -9.00
C ARG A 215 15.52 21.57 -7.99
N TYR A 216 15.42 22.82 -8.40
CA TYR A 216 15.23 23.95 -7.48
C TYR A 216 13.81 24.52 -7.47
N ILE A 217 13.00 24.23 -8.51
CA ILE A 217 11.61 24.68 -8.61
C ILE A 217 10.65 23.50 -8.57
N THR A 218 10.68 22.64 -9.57
CA THR A 218 9.67 21.58 -9.73
C THR A 218 9.73 20.53 -8.62
N LEU A 219 10.92 19.98 -8.34
CA LEU A 219 11.09 18.91 -7.36
C LEU A 219 10.68 19.32 -5.93
N PRO A 220 11.10 20.51 -5.40
CA PRO A 220 10.63 20.95 -4.09
C PRO A 220 9.10 21.13 -4.00
N LEU A 221 8.48 21.60 -5.07
CA LEU A 221 7.02 21.80 -5.10
C LEU A 221 6.23 20.49 -5.12
N ILE A 222 6.75 19.43 -5.76
CA ILE A 222 6.10 18.11 -5.78
C ILE A 222 6.55 17.19 -4.64
N LEU A 223 7.56 17.59 -3.87
CA LEU A 223 8.11 16.78 -2.79
C LEU A 223 7.07 16.26 -1.80
N PRO A 224 6.08 17.06 -1.34
CA PRO A 224 5.02 16.56 -0.47
C PRO A 224 4.22 15.41 -1.10
N SER A 225 3.96 15.46 -2.41
CA SER A 225 3.26 14.40 -3.12
C SER A 225 4.12 13.14 -3.29
N ILE A 226 5.42 13.32 -3.52
CA ILE A 226 6.38 12.20 -3.54
C ILE A 226 6.44 11.52 -2.17
N LEU A 227 6.56 12.29 -1.08
CA LEU A 227 6.57 11.75 0.28
C LEU A 227 5.26 11.02 0.61
N SER A 228 4.13 11.56 0.20
CA SER A 228 2.83 10.90 0.34
C SER A 228 2.80 9.57 -0.43
N ALA A 229 3.32 9.55 -1.67
CA ALA A 229 3.43 8.33 -2.45
C ALA A 229 4.34 7.29 -1.77
N VAL A 230 5.47 7.71 -1.19
CA VAL A 230 6.37 6.85 -0.40
C VAL A 230 5.63 6.20 0.77
N ILE A 231 5.00 7.00 1.62
CA ILE A 231 4.30 6.52 2.83
C ILE A 231 3.18 5.54 2.45
N MET A 232 2.37 5.90 1.46
CA MET A 232 1.27 5.05 1.01
C MET A 232 1.75 3.77 0.35
N THR A 233 2.83 3.82 -0.44
CA THR A 233 3.40 2.63 -1.08
C THR A 233 3.97 1.66 -0.05
N ILE A 234 4.72 2.14 0.96
CA ILE A 234 5.20 1.31 2.08
C ILE A 234 4.01 0.65 2.80
N SER A 235 3.04 1.45 3.21
CA SER A 235 1.87 0.96 3.95
C SER A 235 1.11 -0.12 3.18
N LYS A 236 0.88 0.11 1.89
CA LYS A 236 0.19 -0.86 1.02
C LYS A 236 1.03 -2.09 0.72
N SER A 237 2.35 -1.96 0.53
CA SER A 237 3.22 -3.10 0.24
C SER A 237 3.32 -4.06 1.43
N ILE A 238 3.42 -3.52 2.66
CA ILE A 238 3.43 -4.34 3.89
C ILE A 238 2.08 -5.05 4.08
N GLY A 239 0.96 -4.38 3.76
CA GLY A 239 -0.39 -4.94 3.87
C GLY A 239 -0.79 -5.91 2.74
N THR A 240 0.05 -6.09 1.72
CA THR A 240 -0.30 -6.95 0.57
C THR A 240 0.13 -8.39 0.82
N TYR A 241 -0.85 -9.26 1.06
CA TYR A 241 -0.64 -10.71 1.20
C TYR A 241 -0.57 -11.41 -0.16
N GLY A 242 -1.46 -11.07 -1.10
CA GLY A 242 -1.73 -11.85 -2.31
C GLY A 242 -0.60 -11.95 -3.36
N VAL A 243 0.51 -11.21 -3.19
CA VAL A 243 1.70 -11.34 -4.06
C VAL A 243 2.78 -12.19 -3.39
N ALA A 244 2.80 -12.22 -2.05
CA ALA A 244 3.81 -12.92 -1.26
C ALA A 244 3.40 -14.37 -0.94
N ALA A 245 2.12 -14.69 -1.03
CA ALA A 245 1.55 -16.03 -0.83
C ALA A 245 1.73 -16.91 -2.06
#